data_db14ec6b60ee3963334870574ae8723c
#
_entry.id   db14ec6b60ee3963334870574ae8723c
#
_cell.length_a   1.000
_cell.length_b   1.000
_cell.length_c   1.000
_cell.angle_alpha   90.00
_cell.angle_beta   90.00
_cell.angle_gamma   90.00
#
_symmetry.space_group_name_H-M   'P 1'
#
loop_
_entity.id
_entity.type
_entity.pdbx_description
1 polymer ?
#
loop_
_entity_poly.entity_id
_entity_poly.type
_entity_poly.pdbx_seq_one_letter_code
_entity_poly.pdbx_strand_id
1 'polypeptide(L)'
;MAEAPKAPPTWREVAPLFNTYCIRCHRDGGEMGEAPEGFVLLSHEEATDASKRARIVSGRPEASELLRRVRGQSWIRMPLDGPPWLSTQQEQLLSDWIAGGARDAKGRPVATPVGAPLQLGGTLTALWAIDGLALVVGPQTVIQREPKVGDLVDVRGTLGPKGEIVVTLVRRP
;
A
#
# COMPACT_ATOMS: atom_id res chain seq x y z
N MET A 1 29.94 -20.42 1.87
CA MET A 1 29.13 -20.57 0.64
C MET A 1 27.98 -19.57 0.75
N ALA A 2 27.84 -18.67 -0.21
CA ALA A 2 26.71 -17.76 -0.23
C ALA A 2 25.44 -18.58 -0.51
N GLU A 3 24.43 -18.44 0.35
CA GLU A 3 23.11 -19.04 0.15
C GLU A 3 22.52 -18.47 -1.15
N ALA A 4 21.99 -19.34 -2.00
CA ALA A 4 21.34 -18.89 -3.23
C ALA A 4 20.21 -17.91 -2.88
N PRO A 5 20.01 -16.83 -3.65
CA PRO A 5 18.96 -15.87 -3.35
C PRO A 5 17.61 -16.58 -3.32
N LYS A 6 16.91 -16.44 -2.19
CA LYS A 6 15.59 -17.04 -1.99
C LYS A 6 14.62 -16.44 -3.01
N ALA A 7 13.87 -17.31 -3.69
CA ALA A 7 12.85 -16.86 -4.63
C ALA A 7 11.85 -15.91 -3.94
N PRO A 8 11.39 -14.84 -4.63
CA PRO A 8 10.41 -13.93 -4.04
C PRO A 8 9.12 -14.68 -3.69
N PRO A 9 8.43 -14.26 -2.59
CA PRO A 9 7.15 -14.85 -2.21
C PRO A 9 6.11 -14.70 -3.31
N THR A 10 5.16 -15.62 -3.33
CA THR A 10 4.00 -15.59 -4.23
C THR A 10 2.73 -15.36 -3.44
N TRP A 11 1.60 -15.25 -4.13
CA TRP A 11 0.28 -15.18 -3.50
C TRP A 11 0.04 -16.33 -2.51
N ARG A 12 0.62 -17.49 -2.76
CA ARG A 12 0.46 -18.66 -1.88
C ARG A 12 0.98 -18.41 -0.45
N GLU A 13 2.06 -17.67 -0.32
CA GLU A 13 2.66 -17.38 0.98
C GLU A 13 1.92 -16.25 1.71
N VAL A 14 1.38 -15.27 0.99
CA VAL A 14 0.70 -14.12 1.62
C VAL A 14 -0.81 -14.30 1.78
N ALA A 15 -1.45 -15.15 0.98
CA ALA A 15 -2.89 -15.39 1.08
C ALA A 15 -3.35 -15.80 2.50
N PRO A 16 -2.61 -16.65 3.25
CA PRO A 16 -2.97 -16.94 4.63
C PRO A 16 -3.05 -15.72 5.54
N LEU A 17 -2.21 -14.70 5.32
CA LEU A 17 -2.28 -13.45 6.08
C LEU A 17 -3.56 -12.69 5.78
N PHE A 18 -3.92 -12.56 4.51
CA PHE A 18 -5.17 -11.92 4.11
C PHE A 18 -6.38 -12.66 4.66
N ASN A 19 -6.36 -13.99 4.61
CA ASN A 19 -7.43 -14.82 5.14
C ASN A 19 -7.60 -14.68 6.65
N THR A 20 -6.51 -14.53 7.38
CA THR A 20 -6.55 -14.41 8.84
C THR A 20 -6.93 -13.01 9.31
N TYR A 21 -6.39 -11.95 8.67
CA TYR A 21 -6.45 -10.60 9.21
C TYR A 21 -7.35 -9.64 8.44
N CYS A 22 -7.71 -9.93 7.18
CA CYS A 22 -8.26 -8.92 6.29
C CYS A 22 -9.65 -9.25 5.75
N ILE A 23 -9.87 -10.48 5.27
CA ILE A 23 -11.09 -10.82 4.51
C ILE A 23 -12.35 -10.81 5.36
N ARG A 24 -12.23 -10.87 6.65
CA ARG A 24 -13.35 -10.72 7.57
C ARG A 24 -14.15 -9.44 7.31
N CYS A 25 -13.44 -8.35 6.98
CA CYS A 25 -14.02 -7.06 6.62
C CYS A 25 -13.91 -6.76 5.11
N HIS A 26 -12.79 -7.15 4.47
CA HIS A 26 -12.50 -6.84 3.07
C HIS A 26 -13.04 -7.90 2.11
N ARG A 27 -14.34 -8.16 2.21
CA ARG A 27 -15.15 -8.94 1.28
C ARG A 27 -16.59 -8.47 1.32
N ASP A 28 -17.33 -8.68 0.27
CA ASP A 28 -18.77 -8.43 0.29
C ASP A 28 -19.47 -9.52 1.12
N GLY A 29 -20.42 -9.11 1.97
CA GLY A 29 -21.09 -9.99 2.92
C GLY A 29 -20.22 -10.34 4.14
N GLY A 30 -19.13 -9.61 4.39
CA GLY A 30 -18.33 -9.73 5.59
C GLY A 30 -18.89 -8.97 6.79
N GLU A 31 -18.08 -8.79 7.83
CA GLU A 31 -18.51 -8.13 9.08
C GLU A 31 -18.94 -6.66 8.89
N MET A 32 -18.44 -5.99 7.85
CA MET A 32 -18.78 -4.61 7.52
C MET A 32 -19.94 -4.49 6.49
N GLY A 33 -20.51 -5.62 6.06
CA GLY A 33 -21.48 -5.66 4.98
C GLY A 33 -20.79 -5.66 3.62
N GLU A 34 -20.81 -4.53 2.93
CA GLU A 34 -20.00 -4.35 1.72
C GLU A 34 -18.51 -4.16 2.09
N ALA A 35 -17.62 -4.59 1.22
CA ALA A 35 -16.19 -4.37 1.43
C ALA A 35 -15.90 -2.86 1.55
N PRO A 36 -15.17 -2.41 2.58
CA PRO A 36 -14.84 -1.00 2.75
C PRO A 36 -14.20 -0.43 1.48
N GLU A 37 -14.77 0.66 0.96
CA GLU A 37 -14.35 1.30 -0.30
C GLU A 37 -14.30 0.36 -1.52
N GLY A 38 -15.04 -0.75 -1.47
CA GLY A 38 -15.04 -1.78 -2.52
C GLY A 38 -13.73 -2.56 -2.62
N PHE A 39 -12.85 -2.48 -1.60
CA PHE A 39 -11.58 -3.18 -1.62
C PHE A 39 -11.72 -4.60 -1.07
N VAL A 40 -11.68 -5.57 -1.96
CA VAL A 40 -11.82 -7.00 -1.67
C VAL A 40 -10.44 -7.67 -1.70
N LEU A 41 -10.18 -8.55 -0.71
CA LEU A 41 -8.90 -9.24 -0.56
C LEU A 41 -9.03 -10.77 -0.65
N LEU A 42 -10.03 -11.27 -1.37
CA LEU A 42 -10.27 -12.71 -1.53
C LEU A 42 -9.35 -13.37 -2.56
N SER A 43 -8.86 -12.62 -3.53
CA SER A 43 -8.01 -13.14 -4.60
C SER A 43 -6.84 -12.21 -4.89
N HIS A 44 -5.82 -12.77 -5.52
CA HIS A 44 -4.68 -11.99 -6.02
C HIS A 44 -5.13 -10.89 -6.98
N GLU A 45 -6.02 -11.22 -7.91
CA GLU A 45 -6.55 -10.26 -8.89
C GLU A 45 -7.23 -9.06 -8.22
N GLU A 46 -8.10 -9.33 -7.24
CA GLU A 46 -8.79 -8.27 -6.49
C GLU A 46 -7.84 -7.44 -5.64
N ALA A 47 -6.87 -8.08 -4.98
CA ALA A 47 -5.88 -7.39 -4.15
C ALA A 47 -4.98 -6.45 -4.97
N THR A 48 -4.66 -6.82 -6.20
CA THR A 48 -3.76 -6.07 -7.09
C THR A 48 -4.49 -5.19 -8.10
N ASP A 49 -5.81 -5.16 -8.08
CA ASP A 49 -6.60 -4.29 -8.95
C ASP A 49 -6.32 -2.82 -8.66
N ALA A 50 -5.81 -2.12 -9.68
CA ALA A 50 -5.45 -0.71 -9.60
C ALA A 50 -6.44 0.20 -10.36
N SER A 51 -7.56 -0.31 -10.85
CA SER A 51 -8.48 0.42 -11.72
C SER A 51 -9.12 1.65 -11.05
N LYS A 52 -9.44 1.55 -9.77
CA LYS A 52 -9.98 2.65 -8.96
C LYS A 52 -8.88 3.35 -8.17
N ARG A 53 -8.01 2.59 -7.55
CA ARG A 53 -6.88 3.04 -6.74
C ARG A 53 -5.92 1.88 -6.51
N ALA A 54 -4.64 2.10 -6.72
CA ALA A 54 -3.63 1.10 -6.43
C ALA A 54 -3.33 1.09 -4.92
N ARG A 55 -3.77 0.05 -4.22
CA ARG A 55 -3.40 -0.17 -2.82
C ARG A 55 -2.10 -0.97 -2.67
N ILE A 56 -1.69 -1.60 -3.74
CA ILE A 56 -0.41 -2.30 -3.90
C ILE A 56 0.25 -1.73 -5.14
N VAL A 57 1.44 -1.18 -4.98
CA VAL A 57 2.30 -0.76 -6.10
C VAL A 57 3.38 -1.80 -6.24
N SER A 58 3.28 -2.61 -7.28
CA SER A 58 4.21 -3.72 -7.53
C SER A 58 5.66 -3.22 -7.60
N GLY A 59 6.53 -3.86 -6.86
CA GLY A 59 7.93 -3.47 -6.75
C GLY A 59 8.23 -2.32 -5.78
N ARG A 60 7.20 -1.67 -5.22
CA ARG A 60 7.33 -0.49 -4.36
C ARG A 60 6.57 -0.64 -3.04
N PRO A 61 7.09 -1.41 -2.06
CA PRO A 61 6.42 -1.60 -0.77
C PRO A 61 6.10 -0.28 -0.05
N GLU A 62 7.04 0.65 -0.06
CA GLU A 62 6.94 1.96 0.61
C GLU A 62 5.86 2.87 -0.02
N ALA A 63 5.50 2.63 -1.27
CA ALA A 63 4.44 3.34 -1.99
C ALA A 63 3.11 2.60 -1.99
N SER A 64 3.03 1.47 -1.31
CA SER A 64 1.82 0.63 -1.26
C SER A 64 0.98 0.99 -0.04
N GLU A 65 -0.20 1.53 -0.27
CA GLU A 65 -1.14 1.93 0.79
C GLU A 65 -1.43 0.79 1.76
N LEU A 66 -1.63 -0.42 1.27
CA LEU A 66 -1.92 -1.59 2.09
C LEU A 66 -0.83 -1.81 3.15
N LEU A 67 0.44 -1.83 2.74
CA LEU A 67 1.55 -2.05 3.67
C LEU A 67 1.73 -0.88 4.62
N ARG A 68 1.54 0.35 4.16
CA ARG A 68 1.62 1.54 5.01
C ARG A 68 0.56 1.54 6.10
N ARG A 69 -0.66 1.07 5.80
CA ARG A 69 -1.72 0.89 6.80
C ARG A 69 -1.40 -0.22 7.79
N VAL A 70 -0.87 -1.34 7.31
CA VAL A 70 -0.46 -2.47 8.17
C VAL A 70 0.66 -2.04 9.14
N ARG A 71 1.60 -1.22 8.68
CA ARG A 71 2.69 -0.65 9.49
C ARG A 71 2.27 0.49 10.41
N GLY A 72 1.06 1.00 10.26
CA GLY A 72 0.59 2.16 11.03
C GLY A 72 1.15 3.50 10.56
N GLN A 73 1.76 3.56 9.40
CA GLN A 73 2.25 4.80 8.78
C GLN A 73 1.11 5.63 8.19
N SER A 74 0.10 4.94 7.64
CA SER A 74 -1.10 5.55 7.07
C SER A 74 -2.29 5.32 8.00
N TRP A 75 -3.06 6.34 8.25
CA TRP A 75 -4.28 6.26 9.03
C TRP A 75 -5.46 5.85 8.13
N ILE A 76 -6.31 4.94 8.50
CA ILE A 76 -6.40 4.17 9.74
C ILE A 76 -5.48 2.95 9.65
N ARG A 77 -4.82 2.58 10.75
CA ARG A 77 -4.01 1.38 10.80
C ARG A 77 -4.87 0.12 10.64
N MET A 78 -4.38 -0.84 9.88
CA MET A 78 -5.04 -2.13 9.64
C MET A 78 -4.26 -3.29 10.25
N PRO A 79 -4.93 -4.36 10.69
CA PRO A 79 -6.38 -4.53 10.74
C PRO A 79 -7.03 -3.59 11.77
N LEU A 80 -8.25 -3.15 11.49
CA LEU A 80 -8.97 -2.14 12.29
C LEU A 80 -9.23 -2.59 13.73
N ASP A 81 -9.39 -3.88 13.94
CA ASP A 81 -9.65 -4.51 15.24
C ASP A 81 -8.36 -4.85 16.01
N GLY A 82 -7.20 -4.44 15.53
CA GLY A 82 -5.97 -4.56 16.31
C GLY A 82 -5.96 -3.68 17.55
N PRO A 83 -5.08 -3.91 18.54
CA PRO A 83 -4.14 -5.02 18.62
C PRO A 83 -4.82 -6.39 18.88
N PRO A 84 -4.18 -7.53 18.48
CA PRO A 84 -2.87 -7.57 17.86
C PRO A 84 -2.90 -7.20 16.38
N TRP A 85 -1.86 -6.49 15.93
CA TRP A 85 -1.59 -6.29 14.51
C TRP A 85 -0.64 -7.37 13.99
N LEU A 86 -0.29 -7.32 12.72
CA LEU A 86 0.68 -8.24 12.14
C LEU A 86 2.03 -8.12 12.86
N SER A 87 2.71 -9.25 12.99
CA SER A 87 4.08 -9.27 13.51
C SER A 87 5.05 -8.62 12.51
N THR A 88 6.23 -8.27 12.99
CA THR A 88 7.32 -7.77 12.12
C THR A 88 7.65 -8.74 10.99
N GLN A 89 7.64 -10.05 11.27
CA GLN A 89 7.90 -11.07 10.26
C GLN A 89 6.78 -11.15 9.21
N GLN A 90 5.53 -11.01 9.62
CA GLN A 90 4.38 -10.99 8.72
C GLN A 90 4.38 -9.73 7.85
N GLU A 91 4.68 -8.58 8.43
CA GLU A 91 4.86 -7.32 7.67
C GLU A 91 5.99 -7.45 6.65
N GLN A 92 7.11 -8.07 7.05
CA GLN A 92 8.25 -8.28 6.16
C GLN A 92 7.89 -9.22 5.00
N LEU A 93 7.09 -10.26 5.25
CA LEU A 93 6.61 -11.15 4.19
C LEU A 93 5.77 -10.39 3.16
N LEU A 94 4.86 -9.53 3.60
CA LEU A 94 4.08 -8.67 2.71
C LEU A 94 4.99 -7.72 1.92
N SER A 95 5.96 -7.11 2.59
CA SER A 95 6.94 -6.22 1.97
C SER A 95 7.75 -6.93 0.89
N ASP A 96 8.25 -8.12 1.19
CA ASP A 96 9.03 -8.93 0.26
C ASP A 96 8.19 -9.38 -0.95
N TRP A 97 6.93 -9.74 -0.71
CA TRP A 97 6.02 -10.08 -1.78
C TRP A 97 5.77 -8.90 -2.73
N ILE A 98 5.50 -7.73 -2.20
CA ILE A 98 5.32 -6.52 -3.02
C ILE A 98 6.60 -6.17 -3.76
N ALA A 99 7.75 -6.15 -3.06
CA ALA A 99 9.05 -5.84 -3.65
C ALA A 99 9.42 -6.82 -4.78
N GLY A 100 9.05 -8.08 -4.64
CA GLY A 100 9.29 -9.13 -5.63
C GLY A 100 8.34 -9.12 -6.83
N GLY A 101 7.42 -8.17 -6.92
CA GLY A 101 6.50 -8.02 -8.04
C GLY A 101 5.06 -8.44 -7.76
N ALA A 102 4.65 -8.54 -6.49
CA ALA A 102 3.29 -8.94 -6.08
C ALA A 102 2.81 -10.18 -6.84
N ARG A 103 3.62 -11.22 -6.87
CA ARG A 103 3.45 -12.39 -7.73
C ARG A 103 2.19 -13.18 -7.43
N ASP A 104 1.53 -13.66 -8.49
CA ASP A 104 0.39 -14.58 -8.36
C ASP A 104 0.83 -15.96 -7.85
N ALA A 105 -0.13 -16.88 -7.69
CA ALA A 105 0.13 -18.23 -7.18
C ALA A 105 1.04 -19.06 -8.10
N LYS A 106 1.18 -18.68 -9.35
CA LYS A 106 2.08 -19.32 -10.33
C LYS A 106 3.44 -18.64 -10.42
N GLY A 107 3.69 -17.61 -9.57
CA GLY A 107 4.95 -16.88 -9.54
C GLY A 107 5.08 -15.80 -10.61
N ARG A 108 4.01 -15.45 -11.31
CA ARG A 108 4.04 -14.41 -12.34
C ARG A 108 3.92 -13.04 -11.67
N PRO A 109 4.83 -12.09 -11.95
CA PRO A 109 4.72 -10.73 -11.42
C PRO A 109 3.55 -9.99 -12.07
N VAL A 110 3.04 -8.99 -11.34
CA VAL A 110 2.05 -8.06 -11.85
C VAL A 110 2.68 -6.68 -11.97
N ALA A 111 2.27 -5.90 -12.95
CA ALA A 111 2.69 -4.50 -13.08
C ALA A 111 1.55 -3.59 -12.65
N THR A 112 1.87 -2.57 -11.84
CA THR A 112 0.91 -1.50 -11.54
C THR A 112 0.97 -0.49 -12.69
N PRO A 113 -0.16 -0.15 -13.33
CA PRO A 113 -0.15 0.75 -14.49
C PRO A 113 0.34 2.15 -14.14
N VAL A 114 1.09 2.75 -15.07
CA VAL A 114 1.40 4.19 -15.01
C VAL A 114 0.08 4.97 -15.04
N GLY A 115 -0.02 5.99 -14.21
CA GLY A 115 -1.25 6.77 -14.04
C GLY A 115 -2.23 6.18 -13.03
N ALA A 116 -1.95 5.02 -12.43
CA ALA A 116 -2.80 4.45 -11.41
C ALA A 116 -3.00 5.45 -10.25
N PRO A 117 -4.24 5.70 -9.82
CA PRO A 117 -4.50 6.59 -8.69
C PRO A 117 -3.92 6.04 -7.39
N LEU A 118 -3.32 6.92 -6.59
CA LEU A 118 -2.72 6.61 -5.31
C LEU A 118 -3.32 7.48 -4.21
N GLN A 119 -3.48 6.89 -3.04
CA GLN A 119 -3.80 7.60 -1.81
C GLN A 119 -2.90 7.06 -0.71
N LEU A 120 -2.01 7.90 -0.20
CA LEU A 120 -1.02 7.51 0.79
C LEU A 120 -1.13 8.45 1.99
N GLY A 121 -1.10 7.88 3.19
CA GLY A 121 -0.93 8.64 4.40
C GLY A 121 0.47 8.46 4.95
N GLY A 122 0.97 9.44 5.69
CA GLY A 122 2.27 9.33 6.33
C GLY A 122 2.64 10.56 7.10
N THR A 123 3.80 10.51 7.75
CA THR A 123 4.41 11.66 8.42
C THR A 123 5.32 12.39 7.45
N LEU A 124 5.11 13.69 7.32
CA LEU A 124 5.97 14.53 6.49
C LEU A 124 7.38 14.61 7.11
N THR A 125 8.37 14.07 6.41
CA THR A 125 9.77 14.01 6.87
C THR A 125 10.65 15.04 6.18
N ALA A 126 10.20 15.55 5.05
CA ALA A 126 10.82 16.65 4.31
C ALA A 126 9.76 17.31 3.42
N LEU A 127 10.05 18.44 2.85
CA LEU A 127 9.28 19.04 1.78
C LEU A 127 9.95 18.66 0.44
N TRP A 128 9.60 17.58 -0.28
CA TRP A 128 8.40 16.79 0.03
C TRP A 128 8.74 15.30 0.14
N ALA A 129 8.50 14.72 1.29
CA ALA A 129 8.63 13.29 1.50
C ALA A 129 7.74 12.86 2.68
N ILE A 130 7.16 11.67 2.60
CA ILE A 130 6.44 11.04 3.72
C ILE A 130 7.17 9.77 4.16
N ASP A 131 7.51 9.68 5.43
CA ASP A 131 8.28 8.55 6.00
C ASP A 131 9.50 8.18 5.13
N GLY A 132 10.18 9.18 4.59
CA GLY A 132 11.32 9.02 3.68
C GLY A 132 10.98 8.71 2.22
N LEU A 133 9.71 8.49 1.88
CA LEU A 133 9.27 8.31 0.51
C LEU A 133 9.17 9.65 -0.21
N ALA A 134 9.99 9.84 -1.27
CA ALA A 134 9.99 11.07 -2.04
C ALA A 134 8.68 11.27 -2.81
N LEU A 135 8.19 12.50 -2.79
CA LEU A 135 6.99 12.95 -3.49
C LEU A 135 7.37 13.97 -4.56
N VAL A 136 6.79 13.84 -5.74
CA VAL A 136 6.95 14.85 -6.80
C VAL A 136 5.82 15.87 -6.65
N VAL A 137 6.15 17.04 -6.11
CA VAL A 137 5.26 18.17 -5.91
C VAL A 137 5.61 19.25 -6.92
N GLY A 138 4.63 19.71 -7.67
CA GLY A 138 4.81 20.72 -8.71
C GLY A 138 3.73 21.81 -8.68
N PRO A 139 3.71 22.71 -9.69
CA PRO A 139 2.76 23.84 -9.75
C PRO A 139 1.28 23.41 -9.74
N GLN A 140 1.00 22.20 -10.16
CA GLN A 140 -0.35 21.63 -10.22
C GLN A 140 -0.79 20.99 -8.90
N THR A 141 0.12 20.82 -7.95
CA THR A 141 -0.18 20.19 -6.68
C THR A 141 -0.94 21.16 -5.78
N VAL A 142 -2.09 20.73 -5.26
CA VAL A 142 -2.85 21.50 -4.28
C VAL A 142 -2.31 21.19 -2.87
N ILE A 143 -1.93 22.21 -2.13
CA ILE A 143 -1.47 22.10 -0.75
C ILE A 143 -2.53 22.72 0.15
N GLN A 144 -3.07 21.94 1.10
CA GLN A 144 -4.13 22.37 2.00
C GLN A 144 -3.69 22.30 3.46
N ARG A 145 -4.13 23.27 4.26
CA ARG A 145 -3.92 23.35 5.71
C ARG A 145 -2.46 23.45 6.15
N GLU A 146 -1.62 24.01 5.28
CA GLU A 146 -0.22 24.34 5.58
C GLU A 146 0.57 23.22 6.29
N PRO A 147 0.74 22.05 5.66
CA PRO A 147 1.44 20.95 6.28
C PRO A 147 2.91 21.31 6.53
N LYS A 148 3.42 20.87 7.67
CA LYS A 148 4.81 21.08 8.10
C LYS A 148 5.48 19.74 8.35
N VAL A 149 6.80 19.71 8.29
CA VAL A 149 7.59 18.55 8.70
C VAL A 149 7.19 18.14 10.13
N GLY A 150 6.89 16.86 10.30
CA GLY A 150 6.37 16.28 11.53
C GLY A 150 4.85 16.07 11.53
N ASP A 151 4.11 16.69 10.63
CA ASP A 151 2.67 16.50 10.53
C ASP A 151 2.32 15.18 9.84
N LEU A 152 1.23 14.57 10.28
CA LEU A 152 0.54 13.57 9.49
C LEU A 152 -0.12 14.24 8.30
N VAL A 153 0.00 13.64 7.13
CA VAL A 153 -0.61 14.15 5.90
C VAL A 153 -1.30 13.05 5.11
N ASP A 154 -2.33 13.46 4.40
CA ASP A 154 -2.98 12.66 3.35
C ASP A 154 -2.45 13.15 2.00
N VAL A 155 -1.98 12.21 1.19
CA VAL A 155 -1.40 12.48 -0.13
C VAL A 155 -2.20 11.75 -1.19
N ARG A 156 -2.63 12.46 -2.20
CA ARG A 156 -3.26 11.91 -3.40
C ARG A 156 -2.41 12.20 -4.62
N GLY A 157 -2.37 11.25 -5.52
CA GLY A 157 -1.59 11.40 -6.74
C GLY A 157 -1.76 10.24 -7.69
N THR A 158 -0.79 10.08 -8.54
CA THR A 158 -0.73 9.00 -9.53
C THR A 158 0.67 8.43 -9.60
N LEU A 159 0.75 7.18 -10.05
CA LEU A 159 2.03 6.52 -10.30
C LEU A 159 2.63 7.05 -11.61
N GLY A 160 3.82 7.60 -11.55
CA GLY A 160 4.56 8.04 -12.71
C GLY A 160 5.30 6.93 -13.43
N PRO A 161 5.85 7.20 -14.65
CA PRO A 161 6.47 6.19 -15.50
C PRO A 161 7.77 5.61 -14.95
N LYS A 162 8.41 6.29 -13.99
CA LYS A 162 9.62 5.82 -13.31
C LYS A 162 9.33 5.30 -11.89
N GLY A 163 8.05 5.05 -11.57
CA GLY A 163 7.63 4.65 -10.25
C GLY A 163 7.55 5.80 -9.24
N GLU A 164 7.75 7.04 -9.67
CA GLU A 164 7.62 8.23 -8.83
C GLU A 164 6.15 8.49 -8.47
N ILE A 165 5.96 9.12 -7.30
CA ILE A 165 4.64 9.52 -6.83
C ILE A 165 4.39 10.95 -7.29
N VAL A 166 3.57 11.12 -8.32
CA VAL A 166 3.19 12.44 -8.84
C VAL A 166 1.99 12.95 -8.06
N VAL A 167 2.20 13.97 -7.25
CA VAL A 167 1.23 14.40 -6.25
C VAL A 167 0.26 15.45 -6.81
N THR A 168 -1.04 15.23 -6.60
CA THR A 168 -2.10 16.17 -6.92
C THR A 168 -2.60 16.94 -5.69
N LEU A 169 -2.52 16.33 -4.50
CA LEU A 169 -2.98 16.93 -3.26
C LEU A 169 -2.10 16.47 -2.09
N VAL A 170 -1.69 17.44 -1.28
CA VAL A 170 -1.16 17.19 0.08
C VAL A 170 -2.00 17.98 1.06
N ARG A 171 -2.51 17.33 2.08
CA ARG A 171 -3.26 18.00 3.12
C ARG A 171 -3.01 17.42 4.51
N ARG A 172 -3.05 18.25 5.50
CA ARG A 172 -3.15 17.84 6.89
C ARG A 172 -4.60 17.43 7.17
N PRO A 173 -4.85 16.31 7.84
CA PRO A 173 -6.21 15.86 8.19
C PRO A 173 -6.97 16.84 9.11
#